data_9b545159bb006b4d6a2b972eeb8fa6df
#
_entry.id   9b545159bb006b4d6a2b972eeb8fa6df
#
_cell.length_a   1.000
_cell.length_b   1.000
_cell.length_c   1.000
_cell.angle_alpha   90.00
_cell.angle_beta   90.00
_cell.angle_gamma   90.00
#
_symmetry.space_group_name_H-M   'P 1'
#
loop_
_entity.id
_entity.type
_entity.pdbx_description
1 polymer ?
#
loop_
_entity_poly.entity_id
_entity_poly.type
_entity_poly.pdbx_seq_one_letter_code
_entity_poly.pdbx_strand_id
1 'polypeptide(L)'
;MTNILIFIVGFLGIVTLVQILRVSELMSAVHKQDVNEVNEKDNIFNSKMMLIVGALFLISFFWQYFEWEHLLLPEASSEHGVIIDELMTFTMLLIIFVFLITQPLLFWYSYKYRKGKGNETAYYFAHNNKLEIIWTVVPAIVLTGVILYGLSTWNKITNADVKGATVIELYAKQFNWTARYSGADNKLGSAHYKLVSPINPSGTNALGVDTRDNDVNAAWKDDIITTPVDNVVHLVKGQPVLLKFRSQDVIHSAFLPHFRVQMNCVPGMTTQFAFTPTKTTDEMKATEGEDFDYVLLCNKICGASHYNMQMKFIVETQEEYDTWMSSQKTLSEKVSTQTVITELVTQK
;
A
#
# COMPACT_ATOMS: atom_id res chain seq x y z
N MET A 1 16.07 23.31 13.30
CA MET A 1 15.47 24.59 13.70
C MET A 1 13.98 24.67 13.34
N THR A 2 13.57 24.30 12.13
CA THR A 2 12.16 24.36 11.66
C THR A 2 11.18 23.62 12.57
N ASN A 3 11.49 22.42 13.03
CA ASN A 3 10.61 21.62 13.90
C ASN A 3 10.40 22.27 15.28
N ILE A 4 11.42 22.93 15.81
CA ILE A 4 11.31 23.66 17.09
C ILE A 4 10.41 24.89 16.91
N LEU A 5 10.54 25.59 15.80
CA LEU A 5 9.70 26.74 15.47
C LEU A 5 8.23 26.34 15.33
N ILE A 6 7.95 25.25 14.61
CA ILE A 6 6.59 24.69 14.46
C ILE A 6 6.01 24.32 15.84
N PHE A 7 6.80 23.69 16.70
CA PHE A 7 6.36 23.33 18.06
C PHE A 7 6.06 24.59 18.88
N ILE A 8 6.92 25.63 18.84
CA ILE A 8 6.70 26.88 19.56
C ILE A 8 5.45 27.60 19.06
N VAL A 9 5.24 27.68 17.74
CA VAL A 9 4.05 28.32 17.15
C VAL A 9 2.78 27.55 17.54
N GLY A 10 2.80 26.21 17.50
CA GLY A 10 1.67 25.37 17.94
C GLY A 10 1.37 25.57 19.43
N PHE A 11 2.40 25.57 20.27
CA PHE A 11 2.25 25.80 21.71
C PHE A 11 1.68 27.21 22.01
N LEU A 12 2.21 28.25 21.37
CA LEU A 12 1.69 29.62 21.52
C LEU A 12 0.24 29.73 21.02
N GLY A 13 -0.12 29.03 19.96
CA GLY A 13 -1.51 28.93 19.47
C GLY A 13 -2.45 28.35 20.54
N ILE A 14 -2.06 27.24 21.19
CA ILE A 14 -2.82 26.62 22.26
C ILE A 14 -2.93 27.57 23.47
N VAL A 15 -1.83 28.20 23.87
CA VAL A 15 -1.83 29.17 24.97
C VAL A 15 -2.77 30.35 24.68
N THR A 16 -2.72 30.86 23.46
CA THR A 16 -3.60 31.96 23.02
C THR A 16 -5.07 31.54 23.11
N LEU A 17 -5.40 30.34 22.65
CA LEU A 17 -6.75 29.78 22.69
C LEU A 17 -7.27 29.64 24.11
N VAL A 18 -6.44 29.13 25.03
CA VAL A 18 -6.74 29.04 26.47
C VAL A 18 -6.96 30.43 27.10
N GLN A 19 -6.14 31.43 26.73
CA GLN A 19 -6.30 32.80 27.19
C GLN A 19 -7.60 33.45 26.70
N ILE A 20 -7.98 33.21 25.44
CA ILE A 20 -9.26 33.67 24.88
C ILE A 20 -10.44 33.09 25.68
N LEU A 21 -10.41 31.79 26.00
CA LEU A 21 -11.44 31.14 26.82
C LEU A 21 -11.52 31.75 28.21
N ARG A 22 -10.36 31.96 28.88
CA ARG A 22 -10.31 32.62 30.20
C ARG A 22 -10.84 34.05 30.19
N VAL A 23 -10.47 34.83 29.16
CA VAL A 23 -11.01 36.18 28.98
C VAL A 23 -12.52 36.17 28.82
N SER A 24 -13.05 35.20 28.04
CA SER A 24 -14.49 35.01 27.87
C SER A 24 -15.19 34.69 29.18
N GLU A 25 -14.64 33.78 30.00
CA GLU A 25 -15.17 33.47 31.36
C GLU A 25 -15.16 34.69 32.28
N LEU A 26 -14.05 35.44 32.32
CA LEU A 26 -13.93 36.65 33.14
C LEU A 26 -14.91 37.74 32.67
N MET A 27 -15.06 37.95 31.39
CA MET A 27 -16.02 38.89 30.81
C MET A 27 -17.47 38.52 31.21
N SER A 28 -17.80 37.24 31.15
CA SER A 28 -19.10 36.71 31.60
C SER A 28 -19.35 36.97 33.08
N ALA A 29 -18.36 36.71 33.94
CA ALA A 29 -18.44 36.98 35.37
C ALA A 29 -18.62 38.48 35.66
N VAL A 30 -17.91 39.36 34.96
CA VAL A 30 -18.01 40.82 35.12
C VAL A 30 -19.39 41.33 34.67
N HIS A 31 -19.95 40.76 33.61
CA HIS A 31 -21.27 41.14 33.07
C HIS A 31 -22.44 40.43 33.78
N LYS A 32 -22.15 39.59 34.80
CA LYS A 32 -23.15 38.77 35.52
C LYS A 32 -24.00 37.89 34.57
N GLN A 33 -23.42 37.49 33.48
CA GLN A 33 -24.04 36.54 32.53
C GLN A 33 -23.61 35.13 32.90
N ASP A 34 -24.53 34.21 33.00
CA ASP A 34 -24.17 32.79 33.15
C ASP A 34 -23.58 32.28 31.86
N VAL A 35 -22.32 31.81 31.88
CA VAL A 35 -21.61 31.24 30.70
C VAL A 35 -22.37 30.06 30.15
N ASN A 36 -23.17 29.38 30.95
CA ASN A 36 -24.00 28.24 30.53
C ASN A 36 -25.35 28.65 29.92
N GLU A 37 -25.77 29.91 30.04
CA GLU A 37 -26.95 30.43 29.39
C GLU A 37 -26.62 30.83 27.97
N VAL A 38 -26.98 29.94 27.03
CA VAL A 38 -26.83 30.22 25.59
C VAL A 38 -27.98 31.13 25.14
N ASN A 39 -27.64 32.37 24.82
CA ASN A 39 -28.64 33.33 24.36
C ASN A 39 -28.98 33.15 22.87
N GLU A 40 -30.09 33.74 22.41
CA GLU A 40 -30.55 33.61 21.01
C GLU A 40 -29.53 34.17 20.02
N LYS A 41 -28.81 35.24 20.34
CA LYS A 41 -27.80 35.87 19.45
C LYS A 41 -26.64 34.93 19.24
N ASP A 42 -26.18 34.24 20.28
CA ASP A 42 -25.07 33.27 20.16
C ASP A 42 -25.48 32.07 19.34
N ASN A 43 -26.69 31.56 19.51
CA ASN A 43 -27.23 30.47 18.67
C ASN A 43 -27.32 30.88 17.20
N ILE A 44 -27.77 32.10 16.90
CA ILE A 44 -27.81 32.61 15.54
C ILE A 44 -26.41 32.76 14.97
N PHE A 45 -25.47 33.31 15.72
CA PHE A 45 -24.08 33.47 15.32
C PHE A 45 -23.43 32.10 15.03
N ASN A 46 -23.48 31.19 15.99
CA ASN A 46 -22.89 29.86 15.87
C ASN A 46 -23.48 29.06 14.71
N SER A 47 -24.81 29.14 14.51
CA SER A 47 -25.45 28.43 13.39
C SER A 47 -25.05 28.97 12.01
N LYS A 48 -24.83 30.29 11.89
CA LYS A 48 -24.31 30.90 10.66
C LYS A 48 -22.83 30.53 10.45
N MET A 49 -22.06 30.53 11.54
CA MET A 49 -20.65 30.08 11.45
C MET A 49 -20.55 28.62 11.03
N MET A 50 -21.43 27.74 11.49
CA MET A 50 -21.49 26.34 11.02
C MET A 50 -21.74 26.24 9.51
N LEU A 51 -22.62 27.07 8.93
CA LEU A 51 -22.81 27.12 7.47
C LEU A 51 -21.55 27.58 6.74
N ILE A 52 -20.90 28.63 7.24
CA ILE A 52 -19.66 29.16 6.66
C ILE A 52 -18.56 28.10 6.72
N VAL A 53 -18.36 27.48 7.89
CA VAL A 53 -17.37 26.40 8.07
C VAL A 53 -17.67 25.21 7.14
N GLY A 54 -18.97 24.83 7.03
CA GLY A 54 -19.37 23.77 6.12
C GLY A 54 -19.09 24.07 4.65
N ALA A 55 -19.37 25.31 4.22
CA ALA A 55 -19.04 25.75 2.87
C ALA A 55 -17.53 25.74 2.61
N LEU A 56 -16.74 26.30 3.54
CA LEU A 56 -15.27 26.30 3.45
C LEU A 56 -14.70 24.88 3.46
N PHE A 57 -15.26 23.98 4.27
CA PHE A 57 -14.87 22.57 4.32
C PHE A 57 -15.09 21.88 2.96
N LEU A 58 -16.27 22.03 2.36
CA LEU A 58 -16.55 21.44 1.05
C LEU A 58 -15.70 22.05 -0.06
N ILE A 59 -15.51 23.37 -0.05
CA ILE A 59 -14.62 24.06 -1.01
C ILE A 59 -13.18 23.56 -0.86
N SER A 60 -12.68 23.48 0.38
CA SER A 60 -11.34 22.95 0.67
C SER A 60 -11.17 21.51 0.24
N PHE A 61 -12.19 20.67 0.45
CA PHE A 61 -12.18 19.27 0.03
C PHE A 61 -12.00 19.12 -1.49
N PHE A 62 -12.81 19.84 -2.28
CA PHE A 62 -12.68 19.78 -3.74
C PHE A 62 -11.42 20.45 -4.25
N TRP A 63 -10.99 21.56 -3.64
CA TRP A 63 -9.74 22.20 -4.00
C TRP A 63 -8.54 21.27 -3.78
N GLN A 64 -8.47 20.60 -2.64
CA GLN A 64 -7.40 19.63 -2.36
C GLN A 64 -7.43 18.45 -3.32
N TYR A 65 -8.62 17.97 -3.68
CA TYR A 65 -8.73 16.87 -4.64
C TYR A 65 -8.14 17.25 -6.01
N PHE A 66 -8.53 18.39 -6.58
CA PHE A 66 -8.04 18.83 -7.88
C PHE A 66 -6.58 19.27 -7.89
N GLU A 67 -6.09 19.83 -6.78
CA GLU A 67 -4.70 20.27 -6.67
C GLU A 67 -3.74 19.07 -6.61
N TRP A 68 -4.14 17.98 -5.94
CA TRP A 68 -3.26 16.86 -5.63
C TRP A 68 -3.72 15.51 -6.24
N GLU A 69 -4.65 15.51 -7.18
CA GLU A 69 -5.06 14.26 -7.85
C GLU A 69 -3.90 13.54 -8.53
N HIS A 70 -2.91 14.29 -9.03
CA HIS A 70 -1.71 13.77 -9.66
C HIS A 70 -0.74 13.04 -8.69
N LEU A 71 -0.91 13.22 -7.37
CA LEU A 71 -0.15 12.51 -6.34
C LEU A 71 -0.87 11.25 -5.83
N LEU A 72 -2.03 10.94 -6.37
CA LEU A 72 -2.73 9.70 -6.07
C LEU A 72 -1.98 8.50 -6.67
N LEU A 73 -2.57 7.31 -6.54
CA LEU A 73 -1.96 6.09 -7.08
C LEU A 73 -1.62 6.26 -8.57
N PRO A 74 -0.39 5.85 -8.98
CA PRO A 74 0.02 5.88 -10.38
C PRO A 74 -0.88 4.95 -11.23
N GLU A 75 -0.80 5.06 -12.55
CA GLU A 75 -1.55 4.20 -13.44
C GLU A 75 -1.21 2.72 -13.22
N ALA A 76 -2.24 1.85 -13.19
CA ALA A 76 -2.03 0.43 -13.03
C ALA A 76 -1.34 -0.18 -14.25
N SER A 77 -0.24 -0.90 -14.01
CA SER A 77 0.57 -1.57 -15.04
C SER A 77 0.46 -3.10 -14.97
N SER A 78 -0.64 -3.63 -14.43
CA SER A 78 -0.95 -5.06 -14.41
C SER A 78 -2.43 -5.31 -14.72
N GLU A 79 -2.75 -6.51 -15.22
CA GLU A 79 -4.13 -6.87 -15.56
C GLU A 79 -5.07 -6.78 -14.35
N HIS A 80 -4.69 -7.39 -13.23
CA HIS A 80 -5.50 -7.34 -12.01
C HIS A 80 -5.50 -5.96 -11.35
N GLY A 81 -4.46 -5.15 -11.59
CA GLY A 81 -4.38 -3.80 -11.08
C GLY A 81 -5.52 -2.91 -11.59
N VAL A 82 -5.87 -3.04 -12.86
CA VAL A 82 -7.03 -2.34 -13.45
C VAL A 82 -8.33 -2.76 -12.74
N ILE A 83 -8.51 -4.05 -12.47
CA ILE A 83 -9.71 -4.56 -11.77
C ILE A 83 -9.80 -4.02 -10.34
N ILE A 84 -8.67 -3.91 -9.65
CA ILE A 84 -8.60 -3.30 -8.31
C ILE A 84 -8.97 -1.82 -8.36
N ASP A 85 -8.46 -1.08 -9.35
CA ASP A 85 -8.72 0.35 -9.52
C ASP A 85 -10.18 0.61 -9.88
N GLU A 86 -10.81 -0.24 -10.70
CA GLU A 86 -12.24 -0.19 -10.97
C GLU A 86 -13.08 -0.40 -9.70
N LEU A 87 -12.75 -1.42 -8.89
CA LEU A 87 -13.42 -1.66 -7.61
C LEU A 87 -13.26 -0.48 -6.66
N MET A 88 -12.05 0.08 -6.58
CA MET A 88 -11.76 1.27 -5.75
C MET A 88 -12.57 2.48 -6.24
N THR A 89 -12.59 2.74 -7.54
CA THR A 89 -13.35 3.84 -8.13
C THR A 89 -14.84 3.71 -7.84
N PHE A 90 -15.42 2.52 -8.03
CA PHE A 90 -16.82 2.25 -7.68
C PHE A 90 -17.10 2.53 -6.20
N THR A 91 -16.24 2.06 -5.31
CA THR A 91 -16.38 2.25 -3.87
C THR A 91 -16.24 3.74 -3.49
N MET A 92 -15.27 4.44 -4.08
CA MET A 92 -15.07 5.87 -3.84
C MET A 92 -16.24 6.71 -4.33
N LEU A 93 -16.81 6.42 -5.51
CA LEU A 93 -18.00 7.10 -5.99
C LEU A 93 -19.19 6.94 -5.04
N LEU A 94 -19.39 5.74 -4.50
CA LEU A 94 -20.43 5.47 -3.50
C LEU A 94 -20.19 6.29 -2.21
N ILE A 95 -18.98 6.30 -1.69
CA ILE A 95 -18.62 7.04 -0.47
C ILE A 95 -18.79 8.55 -0.69
N ILE A 96 -18.29 9.08 -1.81
CA ILE A 96 -18.40 10.50 -2.16
C ILE A 96 -19.87 10.89 -2.31
N PHE A 97 -20.70 10.06 -2.94
CA PHE A 97 -22.15 10.31 -3.05
C PHE A 97 -22.81 10.46 -1.68
N VAL A 98 -22.55 9.54 -0.75
CA VAL A 98 -23.09 9.61 0.62
C VAL A 98 -22.53 10.84 1.36
N PHE A 99 -21.25 11.14 1.22
CA PHE A 99 -20.59 12.31 1.78
C PHE A 99 -21.26 13.62 1.31
N LEU A 100 -21.51 13.77 0.01
CA LEU A 100 -22.11 14.95 -0.57
C LEU A 100 -23.58 15.15 -0.19
N ILE A 101 -24.27 14.11 0.27
CA ILE A 101 -25.60 14.23 0.85
C ILE A 101 -25.52 14.57 2.34
N THR A 102 -24.72 13.83 3.08
CA THR A 102 -24.73 13.91 4.55
C THR A 102 -24.08 15.17 5.09
N GLN A 103 -22.96 15.63 4.50
CA GLN A 103 -22.26 16.81 4.99
C GLN A 103 -23.06 18.11 4.80
N PRO A 104 -23.64 18.43 3.64
CA PRO A 104 -24.51 19.60 3.50
C PRO A 104 -25.72 19.53 4.44
N LEU A 105 -26.34 18.36 4.61
CA LEU A 105 -27.46 18.20 5.54
C LEU A 105 -27.04 18.45 7.00
N LEU A 106 -25.88 17.98 7.41
CA LEU A 106 -25.34 18.23 8.75
C LEU A 106 -25.24 19.73 9.05
N PHE A 107 -24.61 20.50 8.17
CA PHE A 107 -24.42 21.93 8.36
C PHE A 107 -25.76 22.69 8.21
N TRP A 108 -26.60 22.27 7.26
CA TRP A 108 -27.94 22.87 7.09
C TRP A 108 -28.83 22.63 8.30
N TYR A 109 -28.85 21.44 8.87
CA TYR A 109 -29.70 21.16 10.04
C TYR A 109 -29.17 21.84 11.30
N SER A 110 -27.89 22.01 11.48
CA SER A 110 -27.31 22.82 12.54
C SER A 110 -27.78 24.27 12.48
N TYR A 111 -27.97 24.82 11.29
CA TYR A 111 -28.55 26.15 11.07
C TYR A 111 -30.07 26.16 11.26
N LYS A 112 -30.77 25.23 10.62
CA LYS A 112 -32.25 25.22 10.56
C LYS A 112 -32.89 24.93 11.92
N TYR A 113 -32.34 23.99 12.67
CA TYR A 113 -32.92 23.52 13.93
C TYR A 113 -32.21 24.08 15.17
N ARG A 114 -31.53 25.22 15.05
CA ARG A 114 -30.98 25.93 16.20
C ARG A 114 -32.09 26.35 17.18
N LYS A 115 -31.77 26.37 18.46
CA LYS A 115 -32.67 26.92 19.50
C LYS A 115 -32.89 28.43 19.25
N GLY A 116 -34.14 28.90 19.30
CA GLY A 116 -34.52 30.30 19.08
C GLY A 116 -35.99 30.44 18.81
N LYS A 117 -36.44 31.65 18.43
CA LYS A 117 -37.84 31.95 18.15
C LYS A 117 -38.47 30.96 17.18
N GLY A 118 -39.47 30.19 17.61
CA GLY A 118 -40.12 29.14 16.83
C GLY A 118 -39.52 27.73 16.96
N ASN A 119 -38.33 27.60 17.61
CA ASN A 119 -37.71 26.33 17.91
C ASN A 119 -37.24 26.27 19.36
N GLU A 120 -38.12 26.66 20.27
CA GLU A 120 -37.80 26.84 21.71
C GLU A 120 -37.60 25.50 22.42
N THR A 121 -38.34 24.48 22.01
CA THR A 121 -38.31 23.16 22.60
C THR A 121 -38.14 22.09 21.52
N ALA A 122 -37.15 21.23 21.69
CA ALA A 122 -36.99 20.09 20.80
C ALA A 122 -38.13 19.07 20.98
N TYR A 123 -38.72 18.62 19.88
CA TYR A 123 -39.70 17.53 19.94
C TYR A 123 -39.04 16.23 20.33
N TYR A 124 -39.54 15.60 21.37
CA TYR A 124 -39.03 14.30 21.84
C TYR A 124 -39.54 13.20 20.90
N PHE A 125 -38.60 12.57 20.20
CA PHE A 125 -38.87 11.58 19.18
C PHE A 125 -38.00 10.34 19.44
N ALA A 126 -38.46 9.50 20.38
CA ALA A 126 -37.66 8.37 20.88
C ALA A 126 -37.51 7.23 19.87
N HIS A 127 -38.58 6.93 19.14
CA HIS A 127 -38.63 5.77 18.22
C HIS A 127 -39.32 6.11 16.92
N ASN A 128 -38.75 5.64 15.81
CA ASN A 128 -39.38 5.65 14.52
C ASN A 128 -38.96 4.43 13.71
N ASN A 129 -39.73 3.35 13.85
CA ASN A 129 -39.46 2.08 13.19
C ASN A 129 -39.26 2.21 11.68
N LYS A 130 -40.00 3.15 11.03
CA LYS A 130 -39.87 3.36 9.58
C LYS A 130 -38.50 3.94 9.21
N LEU A 131 -38.03 4.94 9.92
CA LEU A 131 -36.70 5.51 9.71
C LEU A 131 -35.60 4.52 10.09
N GLU A 132 -35.77 3.80 11.20
CA GLU A 132 -34.82 2.79 11.67
C GLU A 132 -34.63 1.67 10.63
N ILE A 133 -35.72 1.17 10.04
CA ILE A 133 -35.65 0.20 8.96
C ILE A 133 -34.94 0.77 7.73
N ILE A 134 -35.24 2.00 7.32
CA ILE A 134 -34.64 2.62 6.13
C ILE A 134 -33.13 2.73 6.30
N TRP A 135 -32.65 3.35 7.39
CA TRP A 135 -31.22 3.57 7.56
C TRP A 135 -30.41 2.31 7.92
N THR A 136 -31.07 1.22 8.26
CA THR A 136 -30.44 -0.09 8.48
C THR A 136 -30.45 -0.91 7.20
N VAL A 137 -31.62 -1.08 6.57
CA VAL A 137 -31.78 -2.00 5.43
C VAL A 137 -31.14 -1.47 4.16
N VAL A 138 -31.28 -0.17 3.87
CA VAL A 138 -30.69 0.41 2.65
C VAL A 138 -29.16 0.30 2.66
N PRO A 139 -28.42 0.74 3.70
CA PRO A 139 -26.98 0.52 3.74
C PRO A 139 -26.59 -0.97 3.77
N ALA A 140 -27.33 -1.82 4.45
CA ALA A 140 -27.06 -3.24 4.48
C ALA A 140 -27.11 -3.89 3.09
N ILE A 141 -28.12 -3.56 2.27
CA ILE A 141 -28.22 -4.05 0.88
C ILE A 141 -27.05 -3.54 0.04
N VAL A 142 -26.74 -2.24 0.11
CA VAL A 142 -25.65 -1.63 -0.65
C VAL A 142 -24.31 -2.24 -0.25
N LEU A 143 -24.02 -2.34 1.05
CA LEU A 143 -22.77 -2.94 1.55
C LEU A 143 -22.66 -4.41 1.17
N THR A 144 -23.76 -5.16 1.19
CA THR A 144 -23.76 -6.55 0.72
C THR A 144 -23.33 -6.64 -0.75
N GLY A 145 -23.85 -5.75 -1.61
CA GLY A 145 -23.44 -5.67 -3.02
C GLY A 145 -21.94 -5.37 -3.18
N VAL A 146 -21.42 -4.39 -2.43
CA VAL A 146 -19.98 -4.05 -2.44
C VAL A 146 -19.12 -5.22 -1.96
N ILE A 147 -19.52 -5.90 -0.88
CA ILE A 147 -18.79 -7.05 -0.33
C ILE A 147 -18.77 -8.21 -1.34
N LEU A 148 -19.88 -8.52 -1.98
CA LEU A 148 -19.92 -9.59 -2.99
C LEU A 148 -19.08 -9.26 -4.21
N TYR A 149 -19.06 -8.00 -4.66
CA TYR A 149 -18.18 -7.55 -5.74
C TYR A 149 -16.70 -7.66 -5.32
N GLY A 150 -16.34 -7.16 -4.14
CA GLY A 150 -14.99 -7.28 -3.60
C GLY A 150 -14.53 -8.73 -3.44
N LEU A 151 -15.39 -9.62 -2.93
CA LEU A 151 -15.09 -11.05 -2.80
C LEU A 151 -14.87 -11.72 -4.18
N SER A 152 -15.69 -11.36 -5.18
CA SER A 152 -15.50 -11.85 -6.55
C SER A 152 -14.16 -11.42 -7.11
N THR A 153 -13.78 -10.14 -6.94
CA THR A 153 -12.48 -9.59 -7.36
C THR A 153 -11.33 -10.29 -6.63
N TRP A 154 -11.42 -10.45 -5.32
CA TRP A 154 -10.44 -11.18 -4.52
C TRP A 154 -10.21 -12.59 -5.03
N ASN A 155 -11.30 -13.33 -5.27
CA ASN A 155 -11.21 -14.71 -5.77
C ASN A 155 -10.54 -14.80 -7.15
N LYS A 156 -10.78 -13.83 -8.05
CA LYS A 156 -10.11 -13.78 -9.35
C LYS A 156 -8.60 -13.57 -9.21
N ILE A 157 -8.18 -12.70 -8.29
CA ILE A 157 -6.77 -12.36 -8.08
C ILE A 157 -6.03 -13.51 -7.38
N THR A 158 -6.61 -14.07 -6.32
CA THR A 158 -5.94 -15.12 -5.51
C THR A 158 -5.94 -16.50 -6.17
N ASN A 159 -6.90 -16.76 -7.05
CA ASN A 159 -6.99 -18.01 -7.82
C ASN A 159 -6.60 -17.82 -9.29
N ALA A 160 -5.73 -16.85 -9.59
CA ALA A 160 -5.22 -16.65 -10.94
C ALA A 160 -4.58 -17.93 -11.50
N ASP A 161 -4.80 -18.22 -12.77
CA ASP A 161 -4.14 -19.34 -13.42
C ASP A 161 -2.64 -19.04 -13.56
N VAL A 162 -1.83 -19.84 -12.89
CA VAL A 162 -0.37 -19.70 -12.89
C VAL A 162 0.31 -20.64 -13.88
N LYS A 163 -0.45 -21.32 -14.74
CA LYS A 163 0.13 -22.18 -15.77
C LYS A 163 0.97 -21.36 -16.74
N GLY A 164 2.23 -21.77 -16.91
CA GLY A 164 3.17 -21.04 -17.75
C GLY A 164 3.72 -19.74 -17.14
N ALA A 165 3.38 -19.42 -15.90
CA ALA A 165 3.95 -18.26 -15.22
C ALA A 165 5.43 -18.46 -14.94
N THR A 166 6.24 -17.42 -15.18
CA THR A 166 7.63 -17.38 -14.73
C THR A 166 7.67 -17.32 -13.19
N VAL A 167 8.33 -18.28 -12.56
CA VAL A 167 8.42 -18.33 -11.09
C VAL A 167 9.68 -17.60 -10.64
N ILE A 168 9.48 -16.58 -9.79
CA ILE A 168 10.56 -15.79 -9.20
C ILE A 168 10.38 -15.76 -7.69
N GLU A 169 11.43 -16.08 -6.94
CA GLU A 169 11.45 -15.93 -5.50
C GLU A 169 12.08 -14.59 -5.12
N LEU A 170 11.41 -13.87 -4.23
CA LEU A 170 11.94 -12.67 -3.58
C LEU A 170 12.24 -12.98 -2.12
N TYR A 171 13.50 -12.93 -1.76
CA TYR A 171 13.99 -13.20 -0.41
C TYR A 171 14.37 -11.90 0.28
N ALA A 172 13.62 -11.57 1.32
CA ALA A 172 13.77 -10.35 2.10
C ALA A 172 14.71 -10.56 3.30
N LYS A 173 15.57 -9.59 3.57
CA LYS A 173 16.35 -9.48 4.81
C LYS A 173 16.58 -8.01 5.14
N GLN A 174 16.93 -7.71 6.38
CA GLN A 174 17.30 -6.35 6.80
C GLN A 174 18.67 -5.96 6.18
N PHE A 175 18.77 -5.04 5.17
CA PHE A 175 17.72 -4.23 4.58
C PHE A 175 17.84 -4.34 3.06
N ASN A 176 17.69 -5.53 2.54
CA ASN A 176 17.90 -5.83 1.12
C ASN A 176 16.92 -6.90 0.61
N TRP A 177 16.78 -6.94 -0.71
CA TRP A 177 16.04 -7.97 -1.44
C TRP A 177 17.04 -8.80 -2.27
N THR A 178 16.76 -10.07 -2.43
CA THR A 178 17.45 -10.94 -3.37
C THR A 178 16.40 -11.63 -4.23
N ALA A 179 16.55 -11.60 -5.54
CA ALA A 179 15.67 -12.32 -6.44
C ALA A 179 16.34 -13.59 -6.95
N ARG A 180 15.55 -14.65 -7.10
CA ARG A 180 15.96 -15.94 -7.66
C ARG A 180 14.92 -16.40 -8.67
N TYR A 181 15.38 -16.63 -9.89
CA TYR A 181 14.59 -17.20 -10.99
C TYR A 181 14.70 -18.71 -10.99
N SER A 182 13.63 -19.37 -11.38
CA SER A 182 13.51 -20.84 -11.41
C SER A 182 14.18 -21.52 -12.60
N GLY A 183 14.94 -20.76 -13.41
CA GLY A 183 15.64 -21.33 -14.56
C GLY A 183 14.73 -21.91 -15.66
N ALA A 184 15.30 -22.79 -16.47
CA ALA A 184 14.62 -23.34 -17.62
C ALA A 184 13.53 -24.40 -17.27
N ASP A 185 13.68 -25.09 -16.14
CA ASP A 185 12.71 -26.09 -15.68
C ASP A 185 11.49 -25.48 -14.95
N ASN A 186 11.53 -24.16 -14.74
CA ASN A 186 10.53 -23.36 -14.02
C ASN A 186 10.23 -23.87 -12.60
N LYS A 187 11.22 -24.48 -11.94
CA LYS A 187 11.14 -24.98 -10.57
C LYS A 187 12.28 -24.41 -9.75
N LEU A 188 11.93 -23.79 -8.63
CA LEU A 188 12.94 -23.32 -7.68
C LEU A 188 13.52 -24.49 -6.90
N GLY A 189 14.84 -24.56 -6.81
CA GLY A 189 15.52 -25.48 -5.94
C GLY A 189 15.15 -25.24 -4.47
N SER A 190 15.17 -26.28 -3.66
CA SER A 190 14.87 -26.16 -2.25
C SER A 190 15.87 -25.25 -1.54
N ALA A 191 15.41 -24.53 -0.54
CA ALA A 191 16.21 -23.55 0.17
C ALA A 191 15.86 -23.52 1.67
N HIS A 192 16.88 -23.33 2.50
CA HIS A 192 16.73 -23.29 3.95
C HIS A 192 17.52 -22.13 4.55
N TYR A 193 16.94 -21.43 5.54
CA TYR A 193 17.56 -20.25 6.14
C TYR A 193 18.96 -20.51 6.77
N LYS A 194 19.22 -21.73 7.26
CA LYS A 194 20.52 -22.12 7.81
C LYS A 194 21.63 -22.25 6.76
N LEU A 195 21.27 -22.33 5.48
CA LEU A 195 22.21 -22.43 4.37
C LEU A 195 22.58 -21.06 3.78
N VAL A 196 21.99 -20.00 4.30
CA VAL A 196 22.27 -18.63 3.84
C VAL A 196 23.70 -18.24 4.19
N SER A 197 24.44 -17.79 3.18
CA SER A 197 25.81 -17.30 3.31
C SER A 197 26.06 -16.18 2.28
N PRO A 198 27.18 -15.46 2.35
CA PRO A 198 27.51 -14.43 1.36
C PRO A 198 27.55 -14.95 -0.08
N ILE A 199 27.95 -16.21 -0.29
CA ILE A 199 27.99 -16.86 -1.61
C ILE A 199 26.68 -17.58 -1.98
N ASN A 200 25.79 -17.79 -1.02
CA ASN A 200 24.48 -18.42 -1.19
C ASN A 200 23.39 -17.59 -0.50
N PRO A 201 23.09 -16.39 -0.99
CA PRO A 201 22.22 -15.45 -0.30
C PRO A 201 20.76 -15.91 -0.20
N SER A 202 20.30 -16.83 -1.06
CA SER A 202 18.96 -17.42 -1.02
C SER A 202 18.85 -18.65 -0.11
N GLY A 203 19.97 -19.19 0.40
CA GLY A 203 20.01 -20.40 1.22
C GLY A 203 19.62 -21.67 0.47
N THR A 204 19.91 -21.73 -0.84
CA THR A 204 19.61 -22.89 -1.69
C THR A 204 20.45 -24.09 -1.25
N ASN A 205 19.88 -25.31 -1.30
CA ASN A 205 20.60 -26.54 -0.93
C ASN A 205 21.52 -27.04 -2.06
N ALA A 206 22.26 -26.12 -2.69
CA ALA A 206 23.13 -26.37 -3.83
C ALA A 206 24.29 -27.35 -3.55
N LEU A 207 24.64 -27.51 -2.28
CA LEU A 207 25.74 -28.39 -1.87
C LEU A 207 25.26 -29.72 -1.28
N GLY A 208 23.94 -29.99 -1.29
CA GLY A 208 23.38 -31.23 -0.72
C GLY A 208 23.60 -31.39 0.78
N VAL A 209 23.80 -30.26 1.50
CA VAL A 209 24.09 -30.24 2.93
C VAL A 209 22.89 -30.67 3.77
N ASP A 210 21.66 -30.37 3.31
CA ASP A 210 20.46 -30.86 3.96
C ASP A 210 20.01 -32.16 3.31
N THR A 211 20.34 -33.27 3.93
CA THR A 211 20.05 -34.63 3.47
C THR A 211 18.56 -35.02 3.64
N ARG A 212 17.76 -34.18 4.30
CA ARG A 212 16.30 -34.41 4.46
C ARG A 212 15.54 -34.02 3.20
N ASP A 213 16.19 -33.33 2.30
CA ASP A 213 15.62 -32.88 1.05
C ASP A 213 15.86 -33.93 -0.03
N ASN A 214 14.78 -34.61 -0.43
CA ASN A 214 14.81 -35.61 -1.48
C ASN A 214 14.97 -35.02 -2.88
N ASP A 215 14.89 -33.68 -3.03
CA ASP A 215 15.04 -32.99 -4.32
C ASP A 215 16.49 -32.59 -4.60
N VAL A 216 17.42 -33.40 -4.10
CA VAL A 216 18.89 -33.22 -4.25
C VAL A 216 19.31 -33.13 -5.70
N ASN A 217 18.38 -33.34 -6.67
CA ASN A 217 18.82 -33.81 -7.95
C ASN A 217 18.81 -32.84 -9.10
N ALA A 218 18.17 -31.68 -9.04
CA ALA A 218 18.31 -30.88 -10.26
C ALA A 218 17.76 -29.45 -10.22
N ALA A 219 16.64 -29.19 -9.56
CA ALA A 219 15.94 -27.91 -9.71
C ALA A 219 16.75 -26.65 -9.33
N TRP A 220 17.77 -26.75 -8.51
CA TRP A 220 18.62 -25.61 -8.14
C TRP A 220 19.71 -25.28 -9.19
N LYS A 221 20.00 -26.22 -10.10
CA LYS A 221 21.20 -26.11 -10.97
C LYS A 221 21.09 -24.97 -11.97
N ASP A 222 19.91 -24.79 -12.51
CA ASP A 222 19.58 -23.75 -13.47
C ASP A 222 18.95 -22.51 -12.83
N ASP A 223 18.74 -22.49 -11.49
CA ASP A 223 18.35 -21.28 -10.78
C ASP A 223 19.32 -20.13 -11.04
N ILE A 224 18.79 -18.93 -11.20
CA ILE A 224 19.57 -17.73 -11.41
C ILE A 224 19.29 -16.76 -10.25
N ILE A 225 20.35 -16.40 -9.52
CA ILE A 225 20.24 -15.47 -8.37
C ILE A 225 20.82 -14.12 -8.78
N THR A 226 20.06 -13.04 -8.59
CA THR A 226 20.55 -11.68 -8.79
C THR A 226 21.68 -11.37 -7.83
N THR A 227 22.69 -10.67 -8.31
CA THR A 227 23.83 -10.27 -7.49
C THR A 227 23.53 -8.94 -6.79
N PRO A 228 24.21 -8.58 -5.71
CA PRO A 228 24.05 -7.27 -5.07
C PRO A 228 24.40 -6.08 -5.97
N VAL A 229 25.14 -6.31 -7.04
CA VAL A 229 25.56 -5.28 -8.01
C VAL A 229 24.46 -5.08 -9.06
N ASP A 230 23.84 -6.17 -9.51
CA ASP A 230 22.77 -6.17 -10.52
C ASP A 230 21.45 -6.63 -9.87
N ASN A 231 21.03 -5.91 -8.84
CA ASN A 231 19.86 -6.26 -8.05
C ASN A 231 18.59 -5.73 -8.68
N VAL A 232 18.31 -6.20 -9.89
CA VAL A 232 17.16 -5.82 -10.71
C VAL A 232 16.38 -7.08 -11.08
N VAL A 233 15.06 -6.99 -11.08
CA VAL A 233 14.17 -8.06 -11.55
C VAL A 233 13.68 -7.70 -12.94
N HIS A 234 13.89 -8.60 -13.90
CA HIS A 234 13.43 -8.48 -15.28
C HIS A 234 12.16 -9.30 -15.50
N LEU A 235 11.15 -8.70 -16.10
CA LEU A 235 9.85 -9.30 -16.42
C LEU A 235 9.52 -9.08 -17.89
N VAL A 236 8.70 -9.98 -18.43
CA VAL A 236 8.22 -9.86 -19.80
C VAL A 236 6.80 -9.30 -19.82
N LYS A 237 6.56 -8.27 -20.64
CA LYS A 237 5.22 -7.71 -20.86
C LYS A 237 4.26 -8.79 -21.38
N GLY A 238 3.08 -8.88 -20.75
CA GLY A 238 2.03 -9.81 -21.15
C GLY A 238 2.26 -11.27 -20.70
N GLN A 239 3.37 -11.58 -20.01
CA GLN A 239 3.60 -12.90 -19.45
C GLN A 239 3.22 -12.97 -17.98
N PRO A 240 2.48 -14.01 -17.53
CA PRO A 240 2.18 -14.23 -16.14
C PRO A 240 3.47 -14.46 -15.33
N VAL A 241 3.52 -13.88 -14.14
CA VAL A 241 4.61 -14.04 -13.18
C VAL A 241 4.03 -14.53 -11.87
N LEU A 242 4.68 -15.54 -11.27
CA LEU A 242 4.38 -16.01 -9.91
C LEU A 242 5.54 -15.60 -9.00
N LEU A 243 5.33 -14.55 -8.21
CA LEU A 243 6.26 -14.17 -7.16
C LEU A 243 6.05 -15.03 -5.91
N LYS A 244 7.13 -15.64 -5.42
CA LYS A 244 7.19 -16.31 -4.12
C LYS A 244 8.00 -15.47 -3.16
N PHE A 245 7.48 -15.26 -1.96
CA PHE A 245 8.10 -14.36 -0.99
C PHE A 245 8.53 -15.14 0.25
N ARG A 246 9.76 -14.89 0.67
CA ARG A 246 10.34 -15.44 1.90
C ARG A 246 11.06 -14.34 2.66
N SER A 247 11.24 -14.53 3.96
CA SER A 247 12.03 -13.65 4.80
C SER A 247 13.08 -14.43 5.59
N GLN A 248 14.25 -13.84 5.76
CA GLN A 248 15.34 -14.39 6.54
C GLN A 248 15.22 -14.08 8.03
N ASP A 249 14.69 -12.93 8.39
CA ASP A 249 14.81 -12.34 9.74
C ASP A 249 13.47 -11.91 10.32
N VAL A 250 12.96 -10.74 9.94
CA VAL A 250 11.69 -10.18 10.44
C VAL A 250 10.62 -10.20 9.36
N ILE A 251 9.41 -9.78 9.69
CA ILE A 251 8.36 -9.62 8.69
C ILE A 251 8.66 -8.38 7.84
N HIS A 252 8.74 -8.57 6.52
CA HIS A 252 8.74 -7.53 5.50
C HIS A 252 7.43 -7.58 4.72
N SER A 253 7.20 -6.62 3.84
CA SER A 253 6.08 -6.67 2.90
C SER A 253 6.56 -6.17 1.54
N ALA A 254 6.51 -7.04 0.55
CA ALA A 254 6.80 -6.69 -0.82
C ALA A 254 5.64 -5.85 -1.37
N PHE A 255 5.92 -4.64 -1.85
CA PHE A 255 4.94 -3.72 -2.40
C PHE A 255 5.42 -3.14 -3.71
N LEU A 256 4.68 -3.43 -4.79
CA LEU A 256 4.88 -2.93 -6.14
C LEU A 256 3.65 -2.07 -6.52
N PRO A 257 3.69 -0.75 -6.28
CA PRO A 257 2.52 0.12 -6.41
C PRO A 257 1.90 0.10 -7.80
N HIS A 258 2.71 0.19 -8.86
CA HIS A 258 2.23 0.20 -10.24
C HIS A 258 1.54 -1.12 -10.65
N PHE A 259 1.98 -2.24 -10.09
CA PHE A 259 1.35 -3.54 -10.36
C PHE A 259 0.21 -3.87 -9.38
N ARG A 260 -0.07 -3.03 -8.37
CA ARG A 260 -1.04 -3.33 -7.29
C ARG A 260 -0.75 -4.65 -6.57
N VAL A 261 0.53 -5.02 -6.49
CA VAL A 261 1.00 -6.21 -5.77
C VAL A 261 1.43 -5.82 -4.36
N GLN A 262 0.87 -6.49 -3.37
CA GLN A 262 1.34 -6.40 -1.99
C GLN A 262 1.24 -7.76 -1.32
N MET A 263 2.35 -8.23 -0.74
CA MET A 263 2.38 -9.50 -0.02
C MET A 263 3.40 -9.47 1.12
N ASN A 264 3.02 -10.00 2.28
CA ASN A 264 3.93 -10.11 3.41
C ASN A 264 4.96 -11.22 3.19
N CYS A 265 6.22 -10.91 3.49
CA CYS A 265 7.31 -11.87 3.56
C CYS A 265 7.48 -12.28 5.03
N VAL A 266 7.07 -13.49 5.37
CA VAL A 266 7.02 -13.98 6.76
C VAL A 266 8.12 -15.01 6.98
N PRO A 267 8.96 -14.87 8.06
CA PRO A 267 9.96 -15.88 8.39
C PRO A 267 9.34 -17.26 8.59
N GLY A 268 9.92 -18.28 7.96
CA GLY A 268 9.44 -19.66 8.06
C GLY A 268 8.22 -20.01 7.20
N MET A 269 7.70 -19.07 6.41
CA MET A 269 6.57 -19.26 5.52
C MET A 269 6.90 -18.74 4.12
N THR A 270 6.44 -19.45 3.08
CA THR A 270 6.46 -18.95 1.71
C THR A 270 5.07 -18.43 1.36
N THR A 271 4.96 -17.14 1.09
CA THR A 271 3.75 -16.54 0.53
C THR A 271 3.91 -16.35 -0.98
N GLN A 272 2.84 -16.10 -1.70
CA GLN A 272 2.90 -15.94 -3.16
C GLN A 272 1.87 -14.97 -3.70
N PHE A 273 2.16 -14.40 -4.86
CA PHE A 273 1.25 -13.56 -5.62
C PHE A 273 1.51 -13.71 -7.11
N ALA A 274 0.46 -13.89 -7.90
CA ALA A 274 0.55 -13.98 -9.36
C ALA A 274 0.01 -12.71 -10.01
N PHE A 275 0.68 -12.22 -11.06
CA PHE A 275 0.23 -11.07 -11.85
C PHE A 275 0.81 -11.10 -13.25
N THR A 276 0.20 -10.34 -14.15
CA THR A 276 0.69 -10.15 -15.54
C THR A 276 0.97 -8.67 -15.75
N PRO A 277 2.24 -8.26 -16.02
CA PRO A 277 2.56 -6.88 -16.34
C PRO A 277 2.03 -6.50 -17.72
N THR A 278 1.45 -5.30 -17.86
CA THR A 278 0.79 -4.84 -19.10
C THR A 278 1.55 -3.75 -19.83
N LYS A 279 2.51 -3.10 -19.17
CA LYS A 279 3.30 -2.00 -19.74
C LYS A 279 4.78 -2.23 -19.53
N THR A 280 5.59 -1.95 -20.57
CA THR A 280 7.05 -1.97 -20.45
C THR A 280 7.55 -0.77 -19.65
N THR A 281 8.78 -0.87 -19.14
CA THR A 281 9.45 0.26 -18.49
C THR A 281 9.60 1.44 -19.43
N ASP A 282 9.92 1.20 -20.70
CA ASP A 282 10.08 2.26 -21.70
C ASP A 282 8.75 2.94 -22.07
N GLU A 283 7.64 2.19 -22.12
CA GLU A 283 6.30 2.76 -22.28
C GLU A 283 5.95 3.70 -21.10
N MET A 284 6.34 3.31 -19.89
CA MET A 284 6.11 4.15 -18.71
C MET A 284 7.04 5.38 -18.68
N LYS A 285 8.29 5.25 -19.12
CA LYS A 285 9.19 6.40 -19.27
C LYS A 285 8.64 7.45 -20.22
N ALA A 286 7.97 7.03 -21.28
CA ALA A 286 7.34 7.94 -22.22
C ALA A 286 6.18 8.77 -21.61
N THR A 287 5.54 8.28 -20.55
CA THR A 287 4.41 8.95 -19.88
C THR A 287 4.79 9.62 -18.56
N GLU A 288 5.65 8.98 -17.76
CA GLU A 288 6.02 9.43 -16.40
C GLU A 288 7.36 10.18 -16.37
N GLY A 289 8.17 10.07 -17.44
CA GLY A 289 9.48 10.70 -17.59
C GLY A 289 10.65 9.71 -17.60
N GLU A 290 11.79 10.16 -18.14
CA GLU A 290 12.98 9.32 -18.36
C GLU A 290 13.56 8.67 -17.09
N ASP A 291 13.34 9.28 -15.93
CA ASP A 291 13.82 8.76 -14.64
C ASP A 291 12.90 7.68 -14.03
N PHE A 292 11.86 7.27 -14.75
CA PHE A 292 10.92 6.27 -14.25
C PHE A 292 11.56 4.90 -14.10
N ASP A 293 11.32 4.26 -12.97
CA ASP A 293 11.60 2.86 -12.70
C ASP A 293 10.41 2.21 -11.99
N TYR A 294 10.08 0.96 -12.30
CA TYR A 294 9.26 0.17 -11.40
C TYR A 294 10.05 -0.20 -10.17
N VAL A 295 9.51 0.05 -9.00
CA VAL A 295 10.22 -0.17 -7.75
C VAL A 295 9.42 -1.06 -6.81
N LEU A 296 10.08 -2.11 -6.32
CA LEU A 296 9.64 -2.88 -5.15
C LEU A 296 10.09 -2.15 -3.88
N LEU A 297 9.14 -1.89 -3.01
CA LEU A 297 9.36 -1.23 -1.71
C LEU A 297 9.03 -2.19 -0.57
N CYS A 298 9.67 -1.99 0.58
CA CYS A 298 9.22 -2.63 1.80
C CYS A 298 8.09 -1.82 2.45
N ASN A 299 6.89 -2.40 2.57
CA ASN A 299 5.70 -1.74 3.15
C ASN A 299 5.37 -2.22 4.58
N LYS A 300 6.35 -2.79 5.29
CA LYS A 300 6.24 -3.20 6.69
C LYS A 300 7.47 -2.75 7.45
N ILE A 301 7.28 -1.97 8.52
CA ILE A 301 8.40 -1.47 9.34
C ILE A 301 9.23 -2.66 9.81
N CYS A 302 10.46 -2.74 9.32
CA CYS A 302 11.38 -3.86 9.54
C CYS A 302 12.69 -3.46 10.25
N GLY A 303 12.89 -2.18 10.59
CA GLY A 303 14.06 -1.66 11.29
C GLY A 303 14.55 -0.31 10.80
N ALA A 304 15.79 0.05 11.15
CA ALA A 304 16.32 1.41 10.97
C ALA A 304 16.42 1.87 9.51
N SER A 305 16.74 0.98 8.58
CA SER A 305 16.85 1.30 7.15
C SER A 305 15.64 0.82 6.32
N HIS A 306 14.50 0.61 6.98
CA HIS A 306 13.24 0.25 6.33
C HIS A 306 12.89 1.15 5.14
N TYR A 307 13.07 2.46 5.28
CA TYR A 307 12.75 3.47 4.27
C TYR A 307 13.57 3.34 2.98
N ASN A 308 14.73 2.68 3.02
CA ASN A 308 15.63 2.51 1.89
C ASN A 308 15.65 1.07 1.35
N MET A 309 14.78 0.20 1.85
CA MET A 309 14.71 -1.20 1.41
C MET A 309 13.87 -1.30 0.13
N GLN A 310 14.56 -1.19 -1.01
CA GLN A 310 13.96 -1.17 -2.35
C GLN A 310 14.74 -2.04 -3.35
N MET A 311 14.07 -2.42 -4.45
CA MET A 311 14.65 -3.15 -5.57
C MET A 311 14.00 -2.70 -6.86
N LYS A 312 14.76 -2.55 -7.94
CA LYS A 312 14.23 -2.18 -9.25
C LYS A 312 13.62 -3.37 -9.96
N PHE A 313 12.57 -3.10 -10.73
CA PHE A 313 11.97 -4.01 -11.66
C PHE A 313 12.00 -3.40 -13.06
N ILE A 314 12.30 -4.20 -14.05
CA ILE A 314 12.25 -3.82 -15.47
C ILE A 314 11.24 -4.72 -16.14
N VAL A 315 10.31 -4.13 -16.88
CA VAL A 315 9.40 -4.86 -17.77
C VAL A 315 9.83 -4.54 -19.19
N GLU A 316 10.11 -5.58 -19.94
CA GLU A 316 10.71 -5.50 -21.28
C GLU A 316 10.01 -6.43 -22.27
N THR A 317 10.42 -6.40 -23.52
CA THR A 317 9.99 -7.34 -24.54
C THR A 317 10.58 -8.73 -24.31
N GLN A 318 10.02 -9.75 -24.97
CA GLN A 318 10.56 -11.11 -24.89
C GLN A 318 12.01 -11.19 -25.41
N GLU A 319 12.34 -10.48 -26.49
CA GLU A 319 13.69 -10.49 -27.07
C GLU A 319 14.75 -9.89 -26.13
N GLU A 320 14.42 -8.78 -25.48
CA GLU A 320 15.30 -8.13 -24.50
C GLU A 320 15.52 -9.02 -23.29
N TYR A 321 14.44 -9.61 -22.76
CA TYR A 321 14.48 -10.55 -21.66
C TYR A 321 15.34 -11.78 -21.99
N ASP A 322 15.17 -12.39 -23.16
CA ASP A 322 15.95 -13.55 -23.57
C ASP A 322 17.43 -13.22 -23.73
N THR A 323 17.74 -12.02 -24.24
CA THR A 323 19.11 -11.52 -24.34
C THR A 323 19.73 -11.34 -22.96
N TRP A 324 19.01 -10.71 -22.03
CA TRP A 324 19.46 -10.55 -20.64
C TRP A 324 19.61 -11.91 -19.97
N MET A 325 18.62 -12.79 -20.05
CA MET A 325 18.62 -14.11 -19.42
C MET A 325 19.78 -14.97 -19.89
N SER A 326 20.11 -14.93 -21.18
CA SER A 326 21.24 -15.68 -21.76
C SER A 326 22.62 -15.21 -21.23
N SER A 327 22.69 -13.97 -20.77
CA SER A 327 23.91 -13.41 -20.17
C SER A 327 24.11 -13.81 -18.70
N GLN A 328 23.05 -14.33 -18.06
CA GLN A 328 23.08 -14.68 -16.65
C GLN A 328 23.76 -16.03 -16.40
N LYS A 329 24.51 -16.14 -15.32
CA LYS A 329 25.11 -17.42 -14.88
C LYS A 329 24.15 -18.15 -13.96
N THR A 330 23.97 -19.43 -14.25
CA THR A 330 23.22 -20.33 -13.37
C THR A 330 23.92 -20.54 -12.03
N LEU A 331 23.19 -21.01 -11.05
CA LEU A 331 23.75 -21.28 -9.73
C LEU A 331 24.80 -22.42 -9.79
N SER A 332 24.60 -23.42 -10.62
CA SER A 332 25.57 -24.48 -10.84
C SER A 332 26.90 -23.97 -11.40
N GLU A 333 26.88 -23.03 -12.34
CA GLU A 333 28.07 -22.39 -12.90
C GLU A 333 28.80 -21.54 -11.85
N LYS A 334 28.03 -20.78 -11.04
CA LYS A 334 28.62 -19.99 -9.94
C LYS A 334 29.30 -20.85 -8.88
N VAL A 335 28.66 -21.96 -8.47
CA VAL A 335 29.22 -22.91 -7.49
C VAL A 335 30.47 -23.60 -8.02
N SER A 336 30.46 -24.05 -9.27
CA SER A 336 31.63 -24.69 -9.90
C SER A 336 32.82 -23.72 -9.99
N THR A 337 32.60 -22.48 -10.36
CA THR A 337 33.65 -21.45 -10.39
C THR A 337 34.22 -21.18 -9.01
N GLN A 338 33.39 -21.12 -7.98
CA GLN A 338 33.83 -20.89 -6.60
C GLN A 338 34.64 -22.05 -6.04
N THR A 339 34.25 -23.29 -6.37
CA THR A 339 35.02 -24.50 -5.95
C THR A 339 36.42 -24.48 -6.57
N VAL A 340 36.55 -24.17 -7.83
CA VAL A 340 37.84 -24.05 -8.52
C VAL A 340 38.71 -22.95 -7.88
N ILE A 341 38.14 -21.79 -7.57
CA ILE A 341 38.90 -20.71 -6.91
C ILE A 341 39.38 -21.15 -5.52
N THR A 342 38.51 -21.82 -4.75
CA THR A 342 38.88 -22.30 -3.39
C THR A 342 39.98 -23.32 -3.44
N GLU A 343 39.94 -24.27 -4.37
CA GLU A 343 41.03 -25.26 -4.57
C GLU A 343 42.34 -24.59 -4.97
N LEU A 344 42.32 -23.62 -5.86
CA LEU A 344 43.53 -22.88 -6.27
C LEU A 344 44.13 -22.04 -5.14
N VAL A 345 43.31 -21.53 -4.22
CA VAL A 345 43.76 -20.74 -3.05
C VAL A 345 44.32 -21.65 -1.96
N THR A 346 43.79 -22.85 -1.78
CA THR A 346 44.26 -23.84 -0.77
C THR A 346 45.52 -24.59 -1.19
N GLN A 347 45.88 -24.56 -2.47
CA GLN A 347 47.12 -25.15 -3.00
C GLN A 347 48.35 -24.20 -2.93
N LYS A 348 48.18 -22.97 -2.46
CA LYS A 348 49.26 -22.02 -2.20
C LYS A 348 49.55 -21.93 -0.69
#